data_361042e2a0f132ca969fbeb36a4c1ea4
#
_entry.id   361042e2a0f132ca969fbeb36a4c1ea4
#
_cell.length_a   1.000
_cell.length_b   1.000
_cell.length_c   1.000
_cell.angle_alpha   90.00
_cell.angle_beta   90.00
_cell.angle_gamma   90.00
#
_symmetry.space_group_name_H-M   'P 1'
#
loop_
_entity.id
_entity.type
_entity.pdbx_description
1 polymer ?
#
loop_
_entity_poly.entity_id
_entity_poly.type
_entity_poly.pdbx_seq_one_letter_code
_entity_poly.pdbx_strand_id
1 'polypeptide(L)'
;APEFVRSAEREARWQSSSARKMLRLMVVVLALLLTGQAANHFRDGMAARLPGTVATLQAWCRLSGCTIEPPRRIEDIVVESTALAKASSGDGFRLSVTLRNRATTVAALPWIDLTLTDANGQLVARRAMSPQDFRSQTATMPAGSETSLQATMSTGAVRIAGYTVEVFYP
;
A
#
# COMPACT_ATOMS: atom_id res chain seq x y z
N ALA A 1 -24.56 42.21 -39.04
CA ALA A 1 -24.79 41.02 -39.82
C ALA A 1 -25.88 40.20 -39.11
N PRO A 2 -26.89 39.71 -39.84
CA PRO A 2 -27.97 38.91 -39.25
C PRO A 2 -27.43 37.62 -38.60
N GLU A 3 -28.08 37.15 -37.52
CA GLU A 3 -27.61 36.02 -36.68
C GLU A 3 -27.41 34.73 -37.49
N PHE A 4 -28.22 34.50 -38.53
CA PHE A 4 -28.10 33.31 -39.39
C PHE A 4 -26.83 33.27 -40.23
N VAL A 5 -26.24 34.41 -40.58
CA VAL A 5 -24.94 34.47 -41.28
C VAL A 5 -23.82 34.08 -40.35
N ARG A 6 -23.87 34.52 -39.08
CA ARG A 6 -22.88 34.16 -38.05
C ARG A 6 -22.95 32.69 -37.68
N SER A 7 -24.14 32.08 -37.65
CA SER A 7 -24.31 30.65 -37.41
C SER A 7 -23.76 29.80 -38.56
N ALA A 8 -24.07 30.18 -39.80
CA ALA A 8 -23.54 29.49 -40.98
C ALA A 8 -22.01 29.56 -41.09
N GLU A 9 -21.41 30.73 -40.80
CA GLU A 9 -19.94 30.86 -40.76
C GLU A 9 -19.31 30.03 -39.64
N ARG A 10 -19.96 29.90 -38.51
CA ARG A 10 -19.51 29.07 -37.39
C ARG A 10 -19.53 27.58 -37.76
N GLU A 11 -20.61 27.12 -38.37
CA GLU A 11 -20.75 25.76 -38.88
C GLU A 11 -19.72 25.43 -39.95
N ALA A 12 -19.49 26.36 -40.91
CA ALA A 12 -18.49 26.19 -41.97
C ALA A 12 -17.06 26.07 -41.36
N ARG A 13 -16.74 26.80 -40.28
CA ARG A 13 -15.45 26.66 -39.60
C ARG A 13 -15.28 25.28 -38.95
N TRP A 14 -16.32 24.76 -38.32
CA TRP A 14 -16.28 23.43 -37.70
C TRP A 14 -16.22 22.29 -38.76
N GLN A 15 -16.77 22.51 -39.92
CA GLN A 15 -16.70 21.55 -41.04
C GLN A 15 -15.41 21.59 -41.84
N SER A 16 -14.55 22.57 -41.57
CA SER A 16 -13.24 22.67 -42.29
C SER A 16 -12.38 21.43 -42.02
N SER A 17 -11.63 20.99 -43.04
CA SER A 17 -10.73 19.85 -42.91
C SER A 17 -9.67 20.06 -41.83
N SER A 18 -9.23 21.29 -41.65
CA SER A 18 -8.25 21.67 -40.63
C SER A 18 -8.83 21.55 -39.20
N ALA A 19 -10.07 22.02 -38.95
CA ALA A 19 -10.73 21.89 -37.67
C ALA A 19 -10.94 20.43 -37.27
N ARG A 20 -11.36 19.58 -38.22
CA ARG A 20 -11.50 18.15 -38.00
C ARG A 20 -10.19 17.43 -37.69
N LYS A 21 -9.10 17.82 -38.37
CA LYS A 21 -7.75 17.29 -38.09
C LYS A 21 -7.29 17.71 -36.69
N MET A 22 -7.48 18.97 -36.34
CA MET A 22 -7.14 19.49 -35.00
C MET A 22 -7.96 18.81 -33.89
N LEU A 23 -9.27 18.62 -34.10
CA LEU A 23 -10.12 17.92 -33.18
C LEU A 23 -9.69 16.46 -32.95
N ARG A 24 -9.37 15.75 -34.06
CA ARG A 24 -8.84 14.38 -33.96
C ARG A 24 -7.52 14.33 -33.20
N LEU A 25 -6.60 15.25 -33.47
CA LEU A 25 -5.34 15.35 -32.73
C LEU A 25 -5.59 15.59 -31.23
N MET A 26 -6.50 16.53 -30.92
CA MET A 26 -6.87 16.83 -29.54
C MET A 26 -7.46 15.60 -28.84
N VAL A 27 -8.35 14.86 -29.49
CA VAL A 27 -8.92 13.61 -28.95
C VAL A 27 -7.82 12.57 -28.68
N VAL A 28 -6.88 12.39 -29.62
CA VAL A 28 -5.75 11.46 -29.43
C VAL A 28 -4.87 11.88 -28.24
N VAL A 29 -4.54 13.18 -28.15
CA VAL A 29 -3.75 13.69 -27.02
C VAL A 29 -4.47 13.48 -25.69
N LEU A 30 -5.78 13.79 -25.62
CA LEU A 30 -6.58 13.57 -24.42
C LEU A 30 -6.67 12.07 -24.05
N ALA A 31 -6.84 11.19 -25.06
CA ALA A 31 -6.85 9.75 -24.82
C ALA A 31 -5.50 9.24 -24.27
N LEU A 32 -4.38 9.73 -24.80
CA LEU A 32 -3.05 9.39 -24.29
C LEU A 32 -2.83 9.89 -22.85
N LEU A 33 -3.25 11.14 -22.58
CA LEU A 33 -3.18 11.70 -21.21
C LEU A 33 -4.03 10.88 -20.22
N LEU A 34 -5.26 10.54 -20.61
CA LEU A 34 -6.16 9.75 -19.78
C LEU A 34 -5.60 8.35 -19.53
N THR A 35 -5.02 7.71 -20.54
CA THR A 35 -4.37 6.40 -20.41
C THR A 35 -3.17 6.48 -19.46
N GLY A 36 -2.35 7.53 -19.58
CA GLY A 36 -1.22 7.77 -18.69
C GLY A 36 -1.66 8.01 -17.25
N GLN A 37 -2.73 8.79 -17.04
CA GLN A 37 -3.30 9.01 -15.70
C GLN A 37 -3.86 7.72 -15.11
N ALA A 38 -4.59 6.93 -15.89
CA ALA A 38 -5.12 5.64 -15.46
C ALA A 38 -3.99 4.66 -15.09
N ALA A 39 -2.96 4.55 -15.91
CA ALA A 39 -1.79 3.72 -15.63
C ALA A 39 -1.09 4.15 -14.34
N ASN A 40 -0.94 5.47 -14.13
CA ASN A 40 -0.33 5.99 -12.90
C ASN A 40 -1.21 5.76 -11.65
N HIS A 41 -2.52 5.87 -11.79
CA HIS A 41 -3.45 5.64 -10.68
C HIS A 41 -3.54 4.16 -10.28
N PHE A 42 -3.58 3.26 -11.25
CA PHE A 42 -3.74 1.82 -11.01
C PHE A 42 -2.42 1.04 -10.98
N ARG A 43 -1.25 1.70 -11.02
CA ARG A 43 0.08 1.08 -11.13
C ARG A 43 0.33 -0.01 -10.09
N ASP A 44 -0.02 0.26 -8.82
CA ASP A 44 0.26 -0.66 -7.70
C ASP A 44 -0.61 -1.93 -7.79
N GLY A 45 -1.89 -1.75 -8.12
CA GLY A 45 -2.80 -2.87 -8.36
C GLY A 45 -2.43 -3.71 -9.59
N MET A 46 -1.95 -3.06 -10.65
CA MET A 46 -1.47 -3.76 -11.86
C MET A 46 -0.18 -4.53 -11.59
N ALA A 47 0.78 -3.93 -10.89
CA ALA A 47 2.03 -4.59 -10.51
C ALA A 47 1.78 -5.81 -9.62
N ALA A 48 0.81 -5.74 -8.70
CA ALA A 48 0.48 -6.85 -7.81
C ALA A 48 -0.22 -8.02 -8.53
N ARG A 49 -1.08 -7.73 -9.52
CA ARG A 49 -1.88 -8.76 -10.23
C ARG A 49 -1.19 -9.33 -11.45
N LEU A 50 -0.35 -8.55 -12.10
CA LEU A 50 0.32 -8.89 -13.36
C LEU A 50 1.84 -8.73 -13.21
N PRO A 51 2.54 -9.71 -12.65
CA PRO A 51 3.98 -9.60 -12.40
C PRO A 51 4.81 -9.32 -13.66
N GLY A 52 4.33 -9.73 -14.83
CA GLY A 52 4.98 -9.41 -16.11
C GLY A 52 4.98 -7.92 -16.49
N THR A 53 4.11 -7.10 -15.89
CA THR A 53 4.04 -5.65 -16.16
C THR A 53 4.96 -4.82 -15.25
N VAL A 54 5.55 -5.42 -14.23
CA VAL A 54 6.37 -4.71 -13.23
C VAL A 54 7.54 -3.98 -13.87
N ALA A 55 8.26 -4.61 -14.79
CA ALA A 55 9.41 -4.00 -15.46
C ALA A 55 9.01 -2.75 -16.26
N THR A 56 7.89 -2.83 -16.99
CA THR A 56 7.36 -1.71 -17.81
C THR A 56 6.89 -0.57 -16.90
N LEU A 57 6.18 -0.90 -15.82
CA LEU A 57 5.72 0.09 -14.84
C LEU A 57 6.89 0.74 -14.11
N GLN A 58 7.94 0.00 -13.78
CA GLN A 58 9.16 0.57 -13.18
C GLN A 58 9.87 1.52 -14.13
N ALA A 59 9.96 1.18 -15.42
CA ALA A 59 10.53 2.09 -16.43
C ALA A 59 9.72 3.39 -16.53
N TRP A 60 8.38 3.29 -16.53
CA TRP A 60 7.49 4.45 -16.49
C TRP A 60 7.69 5.28 -15.22
N CYS A 61 7.77 4.65 -14.05
CA CYS A 61 7.96 5.33 -12.78
C CYS A 61 9.31 6.06 -12.68
N ARG A 62 10.36 5.54 -13.32
CA ARG A 62 11.66 6.26 -13.40
C ARG A 62 11.55 7.58 -14.17
N LEU A 63 10.70 7.65 -15.19
CA LEU A 63 10.48 8.86 -15.98
C LEU A 63 9.54 9.85 -15.29
N SER A 64 8.51 9.36 -14.60
CA SER A 64 7.49 10.19 -13.94
C SER A 64 7.77 10.49 -12.46
N GLY A 65 8.84 9.91 -11.88
CA GLY A 65 9.19 10.09 -10.47
C GLY A 65 8.24 9.37 -9.50
N CYS A 66 7.50 8.35 -9.97
CA CYS A 66 6.61 7.55 -9.10
C CYS A 66 7.35 6.37 -8.46
N THR A 67 6.75 5.80 -7.42
CA THR A 67 7.16 4.54 -6.78
C THR A 67 6.03 3.54 -6.88
N ILE A 68 6.37 2.26 -7.04
CA ILE A 68 5.40 1.16 -6.98
C ILE A 68 5.43 0.63 -5.56
N GLU A 69 4.31 0.71 -4.87
CA GLU A 69 4.17 0.19 -3.51
C GLU A 69 3.33 -1.08 -3.52
N PRO A 70 3.66 -2.06 -2.66
CA PRO A 70 2.84 -3.24 -2.49
C PRO A 70 1.49 -2.86 -1.88
N PRO A 71 0.39 -3.52 -2.26
CA PRO A 71 -0.94 -3.24 -1.73
C PRO A 71 -0.99 -3.32 -0.20
N ARG A 72 -1.66 -2.33 0.43
CA ARG A 72 -1.90 -2.24 1.87
C ARG A 72 -3.35 -2.61 2.16
N ARG A 73 -3.64 -3.90 2.28
CA ARG A 73 -4.99 -4.43 2.49
C ARG A 73 -5.02 -5.21 3.79
N ILE A 74 -5.50 -4.57 4.85
CA ILE A 74 -5.50 -5.17 6.19
C ILE A 74 -6.48 -6.34 6.28
N GLU A 75 -7.55 -6.34 5.51
CA GLU A 75 -8.55 -7.39 5.43
C GLU A 75 -7.99 -8.74 4.97
N ASP A 76 -6.87 -8.72 4.25
CA ASP A 76 -6.21 -9.92 3.73
C ASP A 76 -5.12 -10.47 4.68
N ILE A 77 -4.77 -9.72 5.72
CA ILE A 77 -3.76 -10.12 6.70
C ILE A 77 -4.41 -10.63 7.97
N VAL A 78 -4.03 -11.83 8.37
CA VAL A 78 -4.52 -12.47 9.59
C VAL A 78 -3.37 -12.74 10.54
N VAL A 79 -3.58 -12.43 11.81
CA VAL A 79 -2.69 -12.83 12.89
C VAL A 79 -3.02 -14.29 13.25
N GLU A 80 -2.14 -15.23 12.93
CA GLU A 80 -2.35 -16.64 13.23
C GLU A 80 -1.95 -17.00 14.65
N SER A 81 -0.83 -16.46 15.09
CA SER A 81 -0.36 -16.71 16.47
C SER A 81 0.45 -15.53 17.02
N THR A 82 0.37 -15.36 18.31
CA THR A 82 1.19 -14.40 19.06
C THR A 82 1.73 -15.05 20.32
N ALA A 83 2.96 -14.74 20.67
CA ALA A 83 3.57 -15.18 21.91
C ALA A 83 4.46 -14.07 22.48
N LEU A 84 4.30 -13.81 23.77
CA LEU A 84 5.14 -12.90 24.54
C LEU A 84 5.86 -13.72 25.63
N ALA A 85 7.15 -13.91 25.50
CA ALA A 85 7.96 -14.68 26.44
C ALA A 85 9.04 -13.80 27.06
N LYS A 86 9.45 -14.10 28.30
CA LYS A 86 10.64 -13.45 28.87
C LYS A 86 11.86 -13.79 28.02
N ALA A 87 12.70 -12.79 27.77
CA ALA A 87 13.95 -13.00 27.07
C ALA A 87 14.91 -13.82 27.95
N SER A 88 15.71 -14.66 27.32
CA SER A 88 16.67 -15.54 28.02
C SER A 88 17.81 -14.74 28.69
N SER A 89 17.99 -13.48 28.34
CA SER A 89 19.01 -12.60 28.89
C SER A 89 18.41 -11.24 29.26
N GLY A 90 18.44 -10.89 30.56
CA GLY A 90 17.99 -9.59 31.08
C GLY A 90 16.48 -9.48 31.34
N ASP A 91 16.04 -8.26 31.70
CA ASP A 91 14.63 -7.93 32.03
C ASP A 91 13.77 -7.64 30.78
N GLY A 92 14.04 -8.33 29.68
CA GLY A 92 13.35 -8.12 28.41
C GLY A 92 12.25 -9.14 28.13
N PHE A 93 11.41 -8.81 27.15
CA PHE A 93 10.42 -9.70 26.58
C PHE A 93 10.70 -9.89 25.09
N ARG A 94 10.45 -11.09 24.61
CA ARG A 94 10.46 -11.43 23.17
C ARG A 94 9.02 -11.58 22.71
N LEU A 95 8.63 -10.70 21.79
CA LEU A 95 7.36 -10.83 21.08
C LEU A 95 7.62 -11.65 19.80
N SER A 96 6.81 -12.68 19.61
CA SER A 96 6.74 -13.44 18.35
C SER A 96 5.33 -13.31 17.78
N VAL A 97 5.22 -12.92 16.52
CA VAL A 97 3.94 -12.77 15.82
C VAL A 97 4.03 -13.50 14.49
N THR A 98 3.10 -14.39 14.22
CA THR A 98 2.97 -15.05 12.91
C THR A 98 1.77 -14.47 12.19
N LEU A 99 2.04 -13.87 11.03
CA LEU A 99 1.06 -13.27 10.14
C LEU A 99 0.88 -14.15 8.91
N ARG A 100 -0.34 -14.22 8.40
CA ARG A 100 -0.66 -14.88 7.14
C ARG A 100 -1.31 -13.92 6.15
N ASN A 101 -0.79 -13.89 4.94
CA ASN A 101 -1.42 -13.22 3.81
C ASN A 101 -2.41 -14.18 3.15
N ARG A 102 -3.72 -13.92 3.26
CA ARG A 102 -4.77 -14.71 2.62
C ARG A 102 -5.09 -14.28 1.20
N ALA A 103 -4.53 -13.16 0.74
CA ALA A 103 -4.71 -12.70 -0.63
C ALA A 103 -4.00 -13.62 -1.63
N THR A 104 -4.46 -13.57 -2.86
CA THR A 104 -3.80 -14.21 -4.02
C THR A 104 -2.70 -13.34 -4.62
N THR A 105 -2.42 -12.19 -4.00
CA THR A 105 -1.40 -11.22 -4.43
C THR A 105 -0.44 -10.91 -3.29
N VAL A 106 0.73 -10.39 -3.65
CA VAL A 106 1.68 -9.86 -2.66
C VAL A 106 1.03 -8.70 -1.89
N ALA A 107 1.28 -8.63 -0.58
CA ALA A 107 0.83 -7.53 0.28
C ALA A 107 2.03 -6.88 0.99
N ALA A 108 1.88 -5.61 1.37
CA ALA A 108 2.84 -4.96 2.25
C ALA A 108 2.84 -5.62 3.63
N LEU A 109 3.97 -5.65 4.30
CA LEU A 109 4.02 -6.09 5.70
C LEU A 109 3.40 -5.01 6.59
N PRO A 110 2.39 -5.31 7.42
CA PRO A 110 1.73 -4.32 8.26
C PRO A 110 2.60 -3.92 9.45
N TRP A 111 2.24 -2.81 10.06
CA TRP A 111 2.72 -2.43 11.39
C TRP A 111 1.98 -3.22 12.45
N ILE A 112 2.64 -3.43 13.57
CA ILE A 112 2.10 -4.16 14.72
C ILE A 112 1.97 -3.19 15.89
N ASP A 113 0.77 -3.10 16.44
CA ASP A 113 0.48 -2.35 17.65
C ASP A 113 0.42 -3.33 18.84
N LEU A 114 1.36 -3.20 19.73
CA LEU A 114 1.42 -4.00 20.96
C LEU A 114 0.93 -3.18 22.14
N THR A 115 -0.11 -3.68 22.78
CA THR A 115 -0.64 -3.14 24.04
C THR A 115 -0.32 -4.10 25.17
N LEU A 116 0.26 -3.60 26.25
CA LEU A 116 0.61 -4.35 27.47
C LEU A 116 -0.27 -3.90 28.61
N THR A 117 -0.82 -4.85 29.37
CA THR A 117 -1.70 -4.59 30.51
C THR A 117 -1.19 -5.23 31.79
N ASP A 118 -1.59 -4.65 32.92
CA ASP A 118 -1.34 -5.20 34.25
C ASP A 118 -2.41 -6.25 34.67
N ALA A 119 -2.32 -6.75 35.89
CA ALA A 119 -3.26 -7.73 36.44
C ALA A 119 -4.70 -7.20 36.60
N ASN A 120 -4.89 -5.88 36.60
CA ASN A 120 -6.19 -5.21 36.67
C ASN A 120 -6.74 -4.84 35.27
N GLY A 121 -6.03 -5.22 34.20
CA GLY A 121 -6.39 -4.88 32.82
C GLY A 121 -6.08 -3.42 32.45
N GLN A 122 -5.34 -2.69 33.30
CA GLN A 122 -4.97 -1.31 33.01
C GLN A 122 -3.79 -1.25 32.03
N LEU A 123 -3.81 -0.24 31.15
CA LEU A 123 -2.76 -0.01 30.19
C LEU A 123 -1.43 0.32 30.87
N VAL A 124 -0.44 -0.52 30.66
CA VAL A 124 0.94 -0.32 31.12
C VAL A 124 1.77 0.39 30.07
N ALA A 125 1.73 -0.12 28.85
CA ALA A 125 2.45 0.46 27.71
C ALA A 125 1.77 0.09 26.39
N ARG A 126 1.90 0.97 25.41
CA ARG A 126 1.47 0.73 24.04
C ARG A 126 2.56 1.16 23.08
N ARG A 127 2.86 0.32 22.10
CA ARG A 127 3.91 0.60 21.13
C ARG A 127 3.52 0.11 19.75
N ALA A 128 3.49 1.04 18.79
CA ALA A 128 3.45 0.72 17.39
C ALA A 128 4.86 0.36 16.91
N MET A 129 4.99 -0.77 16.25
CA MET A 129 6.26 -1.30 15.74
C MET A 129 6.17 -1.45 14.22
N SER A 130 7.16 -0.91 13.54
CA SER A 130 7.31 -1.05 12.10
C SER A 130 7.89 -2.42 11.73
N PRO A 131 7.76 -2.88 10.48
CA PRO A 131 8.44 -4.09 10.00
C PRO A 131 9.94 -4.09 10.24
N GLN A 132 10.57 -2.91 10.27
CA GLN A 132 12.01 -2.74 10.51
C GLN A 132 12.39 -3.07 11.97
N ASP A 133 11.52 -2.81 12.94
CA ASP A 133 11.75 -3.14 14.36
C ASP A 133 11.86 -4.66 14.58
N PHE A 134 11.27 -5.45 13.70
CA PHE A 134 11.35 -6.91 13.70
C PHE A 134 12.55 -7.45 12.92
N ARG A 135 13.44 -6.57 12.44
CA ARG A 135 14.57 -6.94 11.58
C ARG A 135 14.15 -7.75 10.35
N SER A 136 12.94 -7.53 9.87
CA SER A 136 12.45 -8.17 8.66
C SER A 136 13.31 -7.77 7.47
N GLN A 137 13.79 -8.77 6.73
CA GLN A 137 14.57 -8.54 5.51
C GLN A 137 13.70 -8.12 4.33
N THR A 138 12.39 -8.37 4.43
CA THR A 138 11.42 -8.05 3.38
C THR A 138 10.35 -7.12 3.91
N ALA A 139 9.92 -6.17 3.08
CA ALA A 139 8.80 -5.27 3.38
C ALA A 139 7.46 -5.83 2.87
N THR A 140 7.45 -7.06 2.37
CA THR A 140 6.29 -7.66 1.70
C THR A 140 6.07 -9.10 2.13
N MET A 141 4.83 -9.54 2.03
CA MET A 141 4.38 -10.92 2.23
C MET A 141 3.90 -11.49 0.90
N PRO A 142 4.47 -12.59 0.39
CA PRO A 142 3.95 -13.27 -0.80
C PRO A 142 2.49 -13.74 -0.63
N ALA A 143 1.82 -13.99 -1.75
CA ALA A 143 0.47 -14.53 -1.75
C ALA A 143 0.39 -15.86 -0.98
N GLY A 144 -0.59 -16.00 -0.10
CA GLY A 144 -0.85 -17.22 0.67
C GLY A 144 0.23 -17.61 1.68
N SER A 145 1.26 -16.75 1.88
CA SER A 145 2.40 -17.09 2.74
C SER A 145 2.19 -16.69 4.20
N GLU A 146 2.94 -17.36 5.06
CA GLU A 146 3.11 -17.04 6.46
C GLU A 146 4.45 -16.33 6.68
N THR A 147 4.46 -15.36 7.58
CA THR A 147 5.65 -14.61 7.97
C THR A 147 5.71 -14.52 9.48
N SER A 148 6.77 -15.04 10.07
CA SER A 148 7.04 -14.93 11.50
C SER A 148 7.94 -13.75 11.78
N LEU A 149 7.49 -12.88 12.67
CA LEU A 149 8.19 -11.67 13.10
C LEU A 149 8.58 -11.81 14.56
N GLN A 150 9.78 -11.39 14.91
CA GLN A 150 10.27 -11.42 16.28
C GLN A 150 10.92 -10.08 16.64
N ALA A 151 10.53 -9.55 17.79
CA ALA A 151 11.15 -8.36 18.36
C ALA A 151 11.46 -8.59 19.84
N THR A 152 12.56 -8.00 20.29
CA THR A 152 12.92 -8.01 21.72
C THR A 152 12.73 -6.60 22.27
N MET A 153 12.08 -6.49 23.41
CA MET A 153 11.80 -5.20 24.05
C MET A 153 12.06 -5.30 25.55
N SER A 154 12.40 -4.18 26.16
CA SER A 154 12.50 -4.04 27.61
C SER A 154 11.35 -3.17 28.11
N THR A 155 10.72 -3.59 29.20
CA THR A 155 9.61 -2.87 29.85
C THR A 155 10.02 -2.30 31.21
N GLY A 156 11.29 -2.40 31.56
CA GLY A 156 11.78 -2.04 32.90
C GLY A 156 11.20 -2.97 33.98
N ALA A 157 11.02 -2.44 35.17
CA ALA A 157 10.56 -3.20 36.37
C ALA A 157 9.03 -3.43 36.40
N VAL A 158 8.29 -3.10 35.35
CA VAL A 158 6.82 -3.20 35.38
C VAL A 158 6.37 -4.64 35.17
N ARG A 159 5.42 -5.09 35.98
CA ARG A 159 4.81 -6.42 35.86
C ARG A 159 3.73 -6.40 34.81
N ILE A 160 3.90 -7.21 33.77
CA ILE A 160 2.92 -7.41 32.70
C ILE A 160 2.13 -8.68 33.03
N ALA A 161 0.80 -8.61 32.92
CA ALA A 161 -0.10 -9.74 33.10
C ALA A 161 -0.82 -10.12 31.79
N GLY A 162 -1.03 -9.16 30.87
CA GLY A 162 -1.69 -9.41 29.60
C GLY A 162 -1.06 -8.60 28.46
N TYR A 163 -1.35 -9.04 27.24
CA TYR A 163 -0.96 -8.30 26.04
C TYR A 163 -1.99 -8.49 24.91
N THR A 164 -2.09 -7.49 24.06
CA THR A 164 -2.90 -7.53 22.84
C THR A 164 -2.04 -7.10 21.65
N VAL A 165 -2.20 -7.78 20.54
CA VAL A 165 -1.50 -7.50 19.28
C VAL A 165 -2.51 -7.18 18.21
N GLU A 166 -2.40 -6.00 17.63
CA GLU A 166 -3.21 -5.57 16.50
C GLU A 166 -2.31 -5.21 15.32
N VAL A 167 -2.82 -5.38 14.11
CA VAL A 167 -2.09 -5.04 12.88
C VAL A 167 -2.78 -3.87 12.18
N PHE A 168 -1.98 -2.96 11.61
CA PHE A 168 -2.51 -1.78 10.91
C PHE A 168 -1.54 -1.28 9.85
N TYR A 169 -2.01 -0.40 8.98
CA TYR A 169 -1.18 0.40 8.07
C TYR A 169 -1.29 1.87 8.46
N PRO A 170 -0.17 2.59 8.64
CA PRO A 170 -0.17 4.02 8.92
C PRO A 170 -0.55 4.85 7.67
#